data_fd4efae6c14239760ccd183a3d104d4a
#
_entry.id   fd4efae6c14239760ccd183a3d104d4a
#
_cell.length_a   1.000
_cell.length_b   1.000
_cell.length_c   1.000
_cell.angle_alpha   90.00
_cell.angle_beta   90.00
_cell.angle_gamma   90.00
#
_symmetry.space_group_name_H-M   'P 1'
#
loop_
_entity.id
_entity.type
_entity.pdbx_description
1 polymer ?
#
loop_
_entity_poly.entity_id
_entity_poly.type
_entity_poly.pdbx_seq_one_letter_code
_entity_poly.pdbx_strand_id
1 'polypeptide(L)'
;SELTISTKLGLSDAPLTYFRLGRGTDISKESYDCPVLYIGTDGSGSFHLNEDDEVKMSENDILYVAPKTLCGMSAGNEDGLAYIEILLEKEINMNSALKAGEVTKLKNLLDYEKGSITNLDLIGQDNLKFMIMAFDEGCYLSEHRAPGEAIVFALEGKGIINYEGTDYEVNEGDNFKFEKNALHSIKAVGRFKMALLL
;
A
#
# COMPACT_ATOMS: atom_id res chain seq x y z
N SER A 1 22.66 -17.98 -1.61
CA SER A 1 22.30 -16.94 -0.65
C SER A 1 21.25 -16.05 -1.32
N GLU A 2 20.11 -15.93 -0.69
CA GLU A 2 19.06 -15.04 -1.15
C GLU A 2 19.45 -13.60 -0.82
N LEU A 3 19.17 -12.65 -1.73
CA LEU A 3 19.60 -11.27 -1.62
C LEU A 3 18.45 -10.39 -1.13
N THR A 4 18.79 -9.39 -0.33
CA THR A 4 17.91 -8.24 -0.10
C THR A 4 18.14 -7.21 -1.20
N ILE A 5 17.07 -6.75 -1.85
CA ILE A 5 17.11 -5.74 -2.92
C ILE A 5 16.26 -4.56 -2.50
N SER A 6 16.77 -3.36 -2.71
CA SER A 6 15.97 -2.13 -2.57
C SER A 6 15.99 -1.32 -3.87
N THR A 7 14.84 -0.73 -4.21
CA THR A 7 14.69 0.10 -5.41
C THR A 7 13.79 1.29 -5.11
N LYS A 8 14.24 2.50 -5.46
CA LYS A 8 13.39 3.69 -5.37
C LYS A 8 12.29 3.59 -6.42
N LEU A 9 11.04 3.73 -5.98
CA LEU A 9 9.89 3.83 -6.88
C LEU A 9 9.74 5.29 -7.30
N GLY A 10 9.71 5.53 -8.62
CA GLY A 10 9.51 6.87 -9.16
C GLY A 10 8.03 7.26 -9.13
N LEU A 11 7.49 7.50 -7.94
CA LEU A 11 6.34 8.39 -7.79
C LEU A 11 6.94 9.75 -7.47
N SER A 12 6.66 10.74 -8.30
CA SER A 12 7.31 12.03 -8.35
C SER A 12 7.63 12.62 -7.03
N ASP A 13 8.31 12.97 -6.29
CA ASP A 13 8.62 13.70 -5.06
C ASP A 13 8.41 12.95 -3.72
N ALA A 14 7.70 11.82 -3.66
CA ALA A 14 7.58 11.05 -2.44
C ALA A 14 8.76 10.06 -2.30
N PRO A 15 9.43 10.00 -1.14
CA PRO A 15 10.52 9.05 -0.89
C PRO A 15 9.97 7.63 -0.65
N LEU A 16 9.61 6.96 -1.74
CA LEU A 16 9.15 5.57 -1.72
C LEU A 16 10.30 4.64 -2.09
N THR A 17 10.51 3.62 -1.28
CA THR A 17 11.49 2.58 -1.56
C THR A 17 10.79 1.22 -1.51
N TYR A 18 10.94 0.43 -2.56
CA TYR A 18 10.54 -0.96 -2.59
C TYR A 18 11.68 -1.83 -2.07
N PHE A 19 11.34 -2.72 -1.15
CA PHE A 19 12.26 -3.72 -0.59
C PHE A 19 11.77 -5.12 -0.91
N ARG A 20 12.71 -6.02 -1.22
CA ARG A 20 12.48 -7.45 -1.28
C ARG A 20 13.56 -8.16 -0.48
N LEU A 21 13.15 -8.84 0.57
CA LEU A 21 13.98 -9.68 1.39
C LEU A 21 13.85 -11.13 0.93
N GLY A 22 14.96 -11.76 0.64
CA GLY A 22 15.01 -13.20 0.39
C GLY A 22 14.65 -14.00 1.65
N ARG A 23 14.37 -15.28 1.48
CA ARG A 23 13.98 -16.19 2.57
C ARG A 23 14.99 -16.18 3.70
N GLY A 24 14.53 -16.04 4.93
CA GLY A 24 15.37 -16.06 6.13
C GLY A 24 16.40 -14.95 6.20
N THR A 25 16.26 -13.89 5.40
CA THR A 25 17.10 -12.69 5.52
C THR A 25 16.43 -11.66 6.42
N ASP A 26 17.24 -10.76 6.97
CA ASP A 26 16.80 -9.71 7.87
C ASP A 26 17.45 -8.35 7.55
N ILE A 27 16.84 -7.31 8.05
CA ILE A 27 17.38 -5.95 8.12
C ILE A 27 17.45 -5.56 9.59
N SER A 28 18.61 -5.10 10.01
CA SER A 28 18.85 -4.61 11.39
C SER A 28 17.94 -3.46 11.75
N LYS A 29 17.66 -3.29 13.03
CA LYS A 29 16.83 -2.19 13.52
C LYS A 29 17.47 -0.83 13.24
N GLU A 30 16.71 0.03 12.59
CA GLU A 30 17.02 1.45 12.33
C GLU A 30 15.88 2.31 12.83
N SER A 31 16.09 3.61 12.97
CA SER A 31 15.03 4.57 13.32
C SER A 31 15.14 5.82 12.47
N TYR A 32 13.99 6.41 12.15
CA TYR A 32 13.88 7.67 11.41
C TYR A 32 13.36 8.79 12.31
N ASP A 33 13.74 10.02 12.03
CA ASP A 33 13.22 11.23 12.71
C ASP A 33 11.81 11.64 12.21
N CYS A 34 11.26 10.91 11.25
CA CYS A 34 9.94 11.09 10.66
C CYS A 34 9.09 9.84 10.83
N PRO A 35 7.76 9.95 10.68
CA PRO A 35 6.89 8.78 10.60
C PRO A 35 7.21 7.93 9.36
N VAL A 36 7.03 6.62 9.47
CA VAL A 36 7.22 5.68 8.35
C VAL A 36 5.98 4.83 8.16
N LEU A 37 5.61 4.63 6.92
CA LEU A 37 4.56 3.70 6.53
C LEU A 37 5.18 2.54 5.76
N TYR A 38 4.82 1.33 6.15
CA TYR A 38 5.17 0.10 5.45
C TYR A 38 3.91 -0.53 4.87
N ILE A 39 3.95 -0.95 3.60
CA ILE A 39 2.86 -1.64 2.92
C ILE A 39 3.40 -2.96 2.38
N GLY A 40 2.87 -4.09 2.85
CA GLY A 40 3.22 -5.42 2.36
C GLY A 40 2.71 -5.61 0.93
N THR A 41 3.55 -6.11 0.04
CA THR A 41 3.22 -6.30 -1.38
C THR A 41 3.33 -7.74 -1.85
N ASP A 42 4.09 -8.58 -1.15
CA ASP A 42 4.23 -10.02 -1.46
C ASP A 42 4.89 -10.76 -0.30
N GLY A 43 4.53 -12.02 -0.11
CA GLY A 43 5.09 -12.87 0.92
C GLY A 43 4.69 -12.46 2.35
N SER A 44 5.52 -12.86 3.33
CA SER A 44 5.28 -12.57 4.73
C SER A 44 6.56 -12.48 5.54
N GLY A 45 6.49 -11.75 6.66
CA GLY A 45 7.61 -11.58 7.57
C GLY A 45 7.22 -10.94 8.88
N SER A 46 8.20 -10.59 9.67
CA SER A 46 8.04 -9.92 10.96
C SER A 46 8.74 -8.57 10.96
N PHE A 47 8.09 -7.59 11.56
CA PHE A 47 8.67 -6.29 11.92
C PHE A 47 8.95 -6.27 13.42
N HIS A 48 10.17 -5.98 13.78
CA HIS A 48 10.68 -5.99 15.16
C HIS A 48 10.80 -4.54 15.64
N LEU A 49 9.88 -4.13 16.50
CA LEU A 49 9.81 -2.75 16.98
C LEU A 49 10.45 -2.66 18.37
N ASN A 50 11.18 -1.57 18.63
CA ASN A 50 11.86 -1.30 19.89
C ASN A 50 12.66 -2.52 20.42
N GLU A 51 12.54 -2.85 21.71
CA GLU A 51 13.32 -3.94 22.30
C GLU A 51 12.66 -5.31 22.04
N ASP A 52 11.37 -5.46 22.29
CA ASP A 52 10.70 -6.77 22.37
C ASP A 52 9.41 -6.90 21.53
N ASP A 53 8.94 -5.84 20.90
CA ASP A 53 7.70 -5.89 20.14
C ASP A 53 7.92 -6.49 18.74
N GLU A 54 7.14 -7.52 18.40
CA GLU A 54 7.12 -8.13 17.09
C GLU A 54 5.70 -8.12 16.52
N VAL A 55 5.57 -7.66 15.30
CA VAL A 55 4.31 -7.69 14.54
C VAL A 55 4.53 -8.40 13.21
N LYS A 56 3.57 -9.24 12.82
CA LYS A 56 3.63 -9.96 11.54
C LYS A 56 2.94 -9.15 10.45
N MET A 57 3.54 -9.17 9.28
CA MET A 57 3.08 -8.47 8.09
C MET A 57 3.05 -9.40 6.90
N SER A 58 2.04 -9.28 6.09
CA SER A 58 1.84 -10.00 4.85
C SER A 58 1.33 -9.06 3.75
N GLU A 59 1.07 -9.59 2.59
CA GLU A 59 0.51 -8.85 1.47
C GLU A 59 -0.75 -8.06 1.86
N ASN A 60 -0.84 -6.80 1.38
CA ASN A 60 -1.93 -5.85 1.64
C ASN A 60 -2.13 -5.47 3.12
N ASP A 61 -1.16 -5.78 3.96
CA ASP A 61 -1.08 -5.22 5.31
C ASP A 61 -0.37 -3.87 5.30
N ILE A 62 -0.73 -3.02 6.26
CA ILE A 62 -0.09 -1.72 6.49
C ILE A 62 0.39 -1.63 7.92
N LEU A 63 1.59 -1.09 8.12
CA LEU A 63 2.18 -0.78 9.42
C LEU A 63 2.61 0.68 9.45
N TYR A 64 2.09 1.43 10.39
CA TYR A 64 2.56 2.78 10.71
C TYR A 64 3.56 2.72 11.86
N VAL A 65 4.73 3.30 11.67
CA VAL A 65 5.79 3.40 12.68
C VAL A 65 6.03 4.87 13.04
N ALA A 66 5.90 5.19 14.33
CA ALA A 66 6.12 6.55 14.83
C ALA A 66 7.60 6.96 14.75
N PRO A 67 7.89 8.28 14.67
CA PRO A 67 9.28 8.77 14.68
C PRO A 67 10.09 8.19 15.85
N LYS A 68 11.38 7.95 15.61
CA LYS A 68 12.36 7.44 16.60
C LYS A 68 12.07 6.04 17.17
N THR A 69 11.09 5.32 16.61
CA THR A 69 10.88 3.92 16.93
C THR A 69 11.94 3.09 16.18
N LEU A 70 12.67 2.25 16.90
CA LEU A 70 13.55 1.26 16.28
C LEU A 70 12.70 0.23 15.54
N CYS A 71 13.01 -0.03 14.29
CA CYS A 71 12.28 -0.96 13.44
C CYS A 71 13.27 -1.76 12.60
N GLY A 72 13.24 -3.08 12.73
CA GLY A 72 13.94 -4.02 11.87
C GLY A 72 12.96 -5.00 11.26
N MET A 73 13.37 -5.76 10.26
CA MET A 73 12.51 -6.69 9.52
C MET A 73 13.19 -8.02 9.35
N SER A 74 12.41 -9.11 9.36
CA SER A 74 12.87 -10.44 8.98
C SER A 74 11.86 -11.09 8.04
N ALA A 75 12.36 -11.66 6.95
CA ALA A 75 11.53 -12.40 6.01
C ALA A 75 11.20 -13.79 6.51
N GLY A 76 10.02 -14.30 6.15
CA GLY A 76 9.64 -15.68 6.38
C GLY A 76 10.54 -16.67 5.64
N ASN A 77 10.56 -17.92 6.10
CA ASN A 77 11.42 -18.97 5.55
C ASN A 77 10.86 -19.58 4.24
N GLU A 78 9.60 -19.34 3.90
CA GLU A 78 8.96 -19.94 2.74
C GLU A 78 8.97 -19.04 1.51
N ASP A 79 8.50 -17.79 1.62
CA ASP A 79 8.24 -16.91 0.47
C ASP A 79 9.08 -15.63 0.43
N GLY A 80 9.81 -15.33 1.50
CA GLY A 80 10.45 -14.02 1.63
C GLY A 80 9.42 -12.95 2.02
N LEU A 81 9.82 -11.68 1.93
CA LEU A 81 8.96 -10.52 2.23
C LEU A 81 9.24 -9.40 1.25
N ALA A 82 8.19 -8.88 0.62
CA ALA A 82 8.30 -7.65 -0.16
C ALA A 82 7.38 -6.57 0.43
N TYR A 83 7.87 -5.34 0.49
CA TYR A 83 7.12 -4.20 1.01
C TYR A 83 7.58 -2.88 0.39
N ILE A 84 6.71 -1.88 0.47
CA ILE A 84 7.04 -0.49 0.18
C ILE A 84 7.24 0.23 1.51
N GLU A 85 8.35 0.98 1.62
CA GLU A 85 8.63 1.93 2.68
C GLU A 85 8.35 3.34 2.18
N ILE A 86 7.62 4.13 2.97
CA ILE A 86 7.28 5.52 2.67
C ILE A 86 7.69 6.37 3.88
N LEU A 87 8.65 7.26 3.67
CA LEU A 87 9.00 8.26 4.68
C LEU A 87 8.00 9.41 4.60
N LEU A 88 7.28 9.64 5.68
CA LEU A 88 6.22 10.64 5.74
C LEU A 88 6.75 11.97 6.30
N GLU A 89 6.08 13.08 5.99
CA GLU A 89 6.38 14.35 6.61
C GLU A 89 6.05 14.35 8.12
N LYS A 90 6.69 15.24 8.88
CA LYS A 90 6.45 15.29 10.34
C LYS A 90 5.04 15.74 10.70
N GLU A 91 4.47 16.62 9.89
CA GLU A 91 3.11 17.12 10.04
C GLU A 91 2.22 16.52 8.94
N ILE A 92 1.64 15.35 9.20
CA ILE A 92 0.76 14.67 8.26
C ILE A 92 -0.66 14.58 8.82
N ASN A 93 -1.63 14.59 7.92
CA ASN A 93 -3.00 14.23 8.25
C ASN A 93 -3.17 12.72 8.11
N MET A 94 -3.25 12.03 9.25
CA MET A 94 -3.39 10.57 9.31
C MET A 94 -4.72 10.18 9.95
N ASN A 95 -5.40 9.22 9.33
CA ASN A 95 -6.62 8.64 9.87
C ASN A 95 -6.33 7.86 11.16
N SER A 96 -7.17 8.04 12.17
CA SER A 96 -7.06 7.37 13.48
C SER A 96 -7.24 5.85 13.43
N ALA A 97 -7.66 5.29 12.30
CA ALA A 97 -7.68 3.85 12.07
C ALA A 97 -6.26 3.25 11.99
N LEU A 98 -5.25 4.06 11.63
CA LEU A 98 -3.85 3.65 11.63
C LEU A 98 -3.22 3.98 12.97
N LYS A 99 -2.87 2.97 13.75
CA LYS A 99 -2.21 3.11 15.04
C LYS A 99 -0.74 2.74 14.95
N ALA A 100 0.10 3.51 15.64
CA ALA A 100 1.54 3.26 15.64
C ALA A 100 1.86 1.87 16.23
N GLY A 101 2.67 1.11 15.51
CA GLY A 101 3.12 -0.21 15.92
C GLY A 101 2.08 -1.33 15.73
N GLU A 102 0.88 -1.03 15.21
CA GLU A 102 -0.14 -2.04 14.91
C GLU A 102 -0.22 -2.31 13.40
N VAL A 103 -0.20 -3.58 13.02
CA VAL A 103 -0.46 -4.00 11.65
C VAL A 103 -1.97 -4.02 11.40
N THR A 104 -2.37 -3.37 10.32
CA THR A 104 -3.78 -3.29 9.91
C THR A 104 -3.96 -3.90 8.52
N LYS A 105 -5.00 -4.73 8.36
CA LYS A 105 -5.38 -5.24 7.03
C LYS A 105 -6.20 -4.20 6.28
N LEU A 106 -5.65 -3.67 5.19
CA LEU A 106 -6.27 -2.58 4.43
C LEU A 106 -7.70 -2.91 4.01
N LYS A 107 -7.97 -4.13 3.57
CA LYS A 107 -9.31 -4.54 3.12
C LYS A 107 -10.39 -4.50 4.20
N ASN A 108 -10.01 -4.52 5.48
CA ASN A 108 -10.95 -4.50 6.60
C ASN A 108 -11.29 -3.08 7.09
N LEU A 109 -10.65 -2.03 6.55
CA LEU A 109 -10.84 -0.66 7.01
C LEU A 109 -12.07 0.03 6.40
N LEU A 110 -12.64 -0.51 5.32
CA LEU A 110 -13.76 0.10 4.61
C LEU A 110 -14.75 -0.96 4.17
N ASP A 111 -16.02 -0.80 4.52
CA ASP A 111 -17.10 -1.68 4.08
C ASP A 111 -17.69 -1.25 2.74
N TYR A 112 -18.31 -2.22 2.03
CA TYR A 112 -19.08 -1.94 0.83
C TYR A 112 -20.45 -1.32 1.19
N GLU A 113 -20.85 -0.31 0.46
CA GLU A 113 -22.18 0.28 0.52
C GLU A 113 -22.94 -0.04 -0.76
N LYS A 114 -24.19 -0.54 -0.60
CA LYS A 114 -25.00 -1.02 -1.73
C LYS A 114 -25.21 0.03 -2.81
N GLY A 115 -24.79 -0.31 -4.03
CA GLY A 115 -24.92 0.53 -5.23
C GLY A 115 -24.03 1.77 -5.23
N SER A 116 -23.01 1.81 -4.39
CA SER A 116 -22.13 2.97 -4.22
C SER A 116 -20.66 2.61 -4.38
N ILE A 117 -19.86 3.66 -4.63
CA ILE A 117 -18.42 3.65 -4.40
C ILE A 117 -18.18 4.45 -3.12
N THR A 118 -17.55 3.81 -2.14
CA THR A 118 -17.14 4.47 -0.89
C THR A 118 -15.62 4.65 -0.87
N ASN A 119 -15.13 5.64 -0.13
CA ASN A 119 -13.71 5.88 0.04
C ASN A 119 -13.37 6.25 1.47
N LEU A 120 -12.15 5.91 1.88
CA LEU A 120 -11.57 6.25 3.17
C LEU A 120 -10.16 6.80 2.95
N ASP A 121 -9.96 8.07 3.24
CA ASP A 121 -8.64 8.68 3.25
C ASP A 121 -7.87 8.21 4.49
N LEU A 122 -6.70 7.62 4.29
CA LEU A 122 -5.82 7.13 5.36
C LEU A 122 -4.71 8.12 5.67
N ILE A 123 -4.10 8.70 4.64
CA ILE A 123 -2.99 9.64 4.75
C ILE A 123 -3.17 10.75 3.72
N GLY A 124 -2.94 11.98 4.13
CA GLY A 124 -2.87 13.15 3.27
C GLY A 124 -1.75 14.10 3.69
N GLN A 125 -0.83 14.37 2.79
CA GLN A 125 0.19 15.42 2.86
C GLN A 125 0.34 16.06 1.47
N ASP A 126 1.10 17.13 1.34
CA ASP A 126 1.13 17.94 0.10
C ASP A 126 1.44 17.13 -1.16
N ASN A 127 2.33 16.14 -1.05
CA ASN A 127 2.82 15.35 -2.20
C ASN A 127 2.45 13.87 -2.12
N LEU A 128 1.58 13.48 -1.19
CA LEU A 128 1.21 12.08 -1.01
C LEU A 128 -0.22 11.97 -0.47
N LYS A 129 -1.02 11.17 -1.14
CA LYS A 129 -2.34 10.77 -0.67
C LYS A 129 -2.46 9.24 -0.71
N PHE A 130 -2.94 8.65 0.38
CA PHE A 130 -3.22 7.23 0.43
C PHE A 130 -4.65 7.00 0.90
N MET A 131 -5.44 6.28 0.11
CA MET A 131 -6.86 6.02 0.38
C MET A 131 -7.26 4.61 0.00
N ILE A 132 -8.36 4.14 0.58
CA ILE A 132 -9.05 2.92 0.15
C ILE A 132 -10.33 3.30 -0.56
N MET A 133 -10.67 2.55 -1.60
CA MET A 133 -11.95 2.66 -2.31
C MET A 133 -12.61 1.28 -2.38
N ALA A 134 -13.90 1.22 -2.08
CA ALA A 134 -14.72 0.02 -2.19
C ALA A 134 -15.85 0.25 -3.18
N PHE A 135 -15.91 -0.61 -4.20
CA PHE A 135 -16.89 -0.57 -5.29
C PHE A 135 -17.88 -1.70 -5.11
N ASP A 136 -19.17 -1.40 -4.92
CA ASP A 136 -20.19 -2.44 -4.96
C ASP A 136 -20.40 -2.95 -6.39
N GLU A 137 -21.12 -4.06 -6.54
CA GLU A 137 -21.36 -4.72 -7.82
C GLU A 137 -21.91 -3.75 -8.87
N GLY A 138 -21.29 -3.71 -10.05
CA GLY A 138 -21.66 -2.87 -11.17
C GLY A 138 -21.25 -1.41 -11.06
N CYS A 139 -20.66 -0.99 -9.94
CA CYS A 139 -20.14 0.36 -9.79
C CYS A 139 -18.88 0.57 -10.63
N TYR A 140 -18.72 1.79 -11.12
CA TYR A 140 -17.55 2.17 -11.92
C TYR A 140 -17.17 3.64 -11.71
N LEU A 141 -15.90 3.91 -11.77
CA LEU A 141 -15.34 5.24 -11.84
C LEU A 141 -15.15 5.58 -13.31
N SER A 142 -15.87 6.62 -13.79
CA SER A 142 -15.85 7.05 -15.18
C SER A 142 -14.46 7.50 -15.62
N GLU A 143 -14.24 7.51 -16.92
CA GLU A 143 -12.98 7.91 -17.52
C GLU A 143 -12.56 9.33 -17.09
N HIS A 144 -11.34 9.45 -16.61
CA HIS A 144 -10.71 10.68 -16.17
C HIS A 144 -9.18 10.59 -16.28
N ARG A 145 -8.49 11.71 -16.04
CA ARG A 145 -7.03 11.75 -16.07
C ARG A 145 -6.45 11.76 -14.65
N ALA A 146 -5.42 10.97 -14.44
CA ALA A 146 -4.68 10.96 -13.17
C ALA A 146 -4.00 12.33 -12.94
N PRO A 147 -4.24 13.01 -11.83
CA PRO A 147 -3.60 14.30 -11.55
C PRO A 147 -2.10 14.16 -11.28
N GLY A 148 -1.67 13.00 -10.85
CA GLY A 148 -0.29 12.61 -10.57
C GLY A 148 -0.02 11.17 -11.03
N GLU A 149 1.17 10.68 -10.76
CA GLU A 149 1.44 9.24 -10.80
C GLU A 149 0.72 8.56 -9.65
N ALA A 150 0.23 7.34 -9.86
CA ALA A 150 -0.48 6.60 -8.82
C ALA A 150 -0.19 5.10 -8.89
N ILE A 151 -0.29 4.43 -7.73
CA ILE A 151 -0.25 2.97 -7.64
C ILE A 151 -1.58 2.50 -7.04
N VAL A 152 -2.23 1.59 -7.74
CA VAL A 152 -3.39 0.83 -7.26
C VAL A 152 -2.89 -0.50 -6.69
N PHE A 153 -3.39 -0.86 -5.51
CA PHE A 153 -3.27 -2.18 -4.89
C PHE A 153 -4.66 -2.81 -4.87
N ALA A 154 -4.87 -3.90 -5.57
CA ALA A 154 -6.13 -4.64 -5.55
C ALA A 154 -6.22 -5.43 -4.24
N LEU A 155 -7.10 -5.04 -3.34
CA LEU A 155 -7.22 -5.57 -1.98
C LEU A 155 -8.20 -6.74 -1.87
N GLU A 156 -9.24 -6.75 -2.69
CA GLU A 156 -10.30 -7.77 -2.66
C GLU A 156 -11.09 -7.76 -3.98
N GLY A 157 -11.42 -8.94 -4.46
CA GLY A 157 -12.26 -9.12 -5.65
C GLY A 157 -11.55 -8.83 -6.96
N LYS A 158 -12.31 -8.36 -7.95
CA LYS A 158 -11.85 -8.17 -9.32
C LYS A 158 -12.30 -6.82 -9.87
N GLY A 159 -11.40 -6.13 -10.54
CA GLY A 159 -11.66 -4.92 -11.30
C GLY A 159 -11.19 -5.01 -12.74
N ILE A 160 -11.74 -4.15 -13.59
CA ILE A 160 -11.20 -3.87 -14.92
C ILE A 160 -10.75 -2.41 -14.91
N ILE A 161 -9.49 -2.19 -15.21
CA ILE A 161 -8.89 -0.87 -15.42
C ILE A 161 -8.77 -0.66 -16.92
N ASN A 162 -9.52 0.30 -17.47
CA ASN A 162 -9.21 0.80 -18.82
C ASN A 162 -8.12 1.84 -18.68
N TYR A 163 -7.00 1.63 -19.33
CA TYR A 163 -5.85 2.53 -19.31
C TYR A 163 -5.43 2.86 -20.75
N GLU A 164 -5.53 4.13 -21.11
CA GLU A 164 -5.22 4.63 -22.47
C GLU A 164 -5.92 3.80 -23.57
N GLY A 165 -7.19 3.42 -23.32
CA GLY A 165 -8.02 2.65 -24.26
C GLY A 165 -7.81 1.13 -24.24
N THR A 166 -6.98 0.60 -23.34
CA THR A 166 -6.75 -0.84 -23.19
C THR A 166 -7.28 -1.31 -21.85
N ASP A 167 -8.04 -2.41 -21.86
CA ASP A 167 -8.57 -3.03 -20.64
C ASP A 167 -7.55 -3.98 -20.01
N TYR A 168 -7.35 -3.82 -18.71
CA TYR A 168 -6.54 -4.68 -17.87
C TYR A 168 -7.40 -5.23 -16.75
N GLU A 169 -7.46 -6.55 -16.63
CA GLU A 169 -8.06 -7.22 -15.50
C GLU A 169 -7.10 -7.19 -14.32
N VAL A 170 -7.58 -6.77 -13.15
CA VAL A 170 -6.83 -6.77 -11.88
C VAL A 170 -7.57 -7.58 -10.85
N ASN A 171 -6.87 -8.49 -10.20
CA ASN A 171 -7.38 -9.40 -9.18
C ASN A 171 -6.74 -9.08 -7.83
N GLU A 172 -7.30 -9.59 -6.73
CA GLU A 172 -6.70 -9.48 -5.40
C GLU A 172 -5.22 -9.83 -5.44
N GLY A 173 -4.36 -8.95 -4.91
CA GLY A 173 -2.90 -9.05 -4.91
C GLY A 173 -2.20 -8.34 -6.09
N ASP A 174 -2.93 -8.02 -7.17
CA ASP A 174 -2.32 -7.29 -8.28
C ASP A 174 -2.07 -5.81 -7.94
N ASN A 175 -1.02 -5.26 -8.56
CA ASN A 175 -0.69 -3.84 -8.48
C ASN A 175 -0.69 -3.23 -9.87
N PHE A 176 -1.19 -1.99 -9.99
CA PHE A 176 -1.24 -1.28 -11.26
C PHE A 176 -0.74 0.16 -11.10
N LYS A 177 0.20 0.59 -11.97
CA LYS A 177 0.73 1.96 -11.96
C LYS A 177 0.04 2.81 -13.03
N PHE A 178 -0.42 4.00 -12.63
CA PHE A 178 -0.84 5.07 -13.54
C PHE A 178 0.26 6.11 -13.68
N GLU A 179 0.53 6.50 -14.93
CA GLU A 179 1.36 7.66 -15.21
C GLU A 179 0.54 8.96 -15.09
N LYS A 180 1.22 10.05 -14.78
CA LYS A 180 0.59 11.38 -14.71
C LYS A 180 -0.13 11.73 -16.01
N ASN A 181 -1.35 12.24 -15.90
CA ASN A 181 -2.26 12.60 -17.00
C ASN A 181 -2.75 11.42 -17.86
N ALA A 182 -2.43 10.18 -17.51
CA ALA A 182 -2.97 9.02 -18.22
C ALA A 182 -4.48 8.93 -18.06
N LEU A 183 -5.16 8.66 -19.18
CA LEU A 183 -6.61 8.51 -19.22
C LEU A 183 -6.97 7.10 -18.72
N HIS A 184 -7.87 7.02 -17.73
CA HIS A 184 -8.27 5.74 -17.18
C HIS A 184 -9.68 5.73 -16.60
N SER A 185 -10.25 4.54 -16.51
CA SER A 185 -11.49 4.25 -15.79
C SER A 185 -11.32 2.94 -15.00
N ILE A 186 -12.17 2.74 -13.99
CA ILE A 186 -12.14 1.53 -13.16
C ILE A 186 -13.56 1.01 -13.02
N LYS A 187 -13.75 -0.29 -13.29
CA LYS A 187 -15.05 -0.96 -13.17
C LYS A 187 -14.93 -2.20 -12.29
N ALA A 188 -15.82 -2.34 -11.33
CA ALA A 188 -15.93 -3.55 -10.52
C ALA A 188 -16.56 -4.70 -11.32
N VAL A 189 -16.00 -5.91 -11.19
CA VAL A 189 -16.57 -7.17 -11.65
C VAL A 189 -17.04 -7.95 -10.42
N GLY A 190 -18.33 -7.81 -10.09
CA GLY A 190 -18.82 -8.09 -8.76
C GLY A 190 -18.43 -6.97 -7.80
N ARG A 191 -17.98 -7.29 -6.59
CA ARG A 191 -17.41 -6.34 -5.65
C ARG A 191 -15.90 -6.22 -5.84
N PHE A 192 -15.38 -5.01 -5.71
CA PHE A 192 -13.95 -4.75 -5.83
C PHE A 192 -13.49 -3.71 -4.81
N LYS A 193 -12.38 -3.98 -4.16
CA LYS A 193 -11.75 -3.04 -3.22
C LYS A 193 -10.30 -2.82 -3.59
N MET A 194 -9.86 -1.58 -3.54
CA MET A 194 -8.49 -1.20 -3.85
C MET A 194 -7.98 -0.15 -2.88
N ALA A 195 -6.66 -0.09 -2.70
CA ALA A 195 -5.97 1.07 -2.16
C ALA A 195 -5.33 1.86 -3.30
N LEU A 196 -5.28 3.18 -3.14
CA LEU A 196 -4.72 4.11 -4.10
C LEU A 196 -3.68 4.99 -3.40
N LEU A 197 -2.45 4.93 -3.89
CA LEU A 197 -1.34 5.79 -3.50
C LEU A 197 -1.08 6.77 -4.65
N LEU A 198 -1.19 8.07 -4.37
CA LEU A 198 -1.06 9.19 -5.30
C LEU A 198 0.10 10.09 -4.89
#